data_6754f900b9b170ed232127c6de2c2ce3
#
_entry.id   6754f900b9b170ed232127c6de2c2ce3
#
_cell.length_a   1.000
_cell.length_b   1.000
_cell.length_c   1.000
_cell.angle_alpha   90.00
_cell.angle_beta   90.00
_cell.angle_gamma   90.00
#
_symmetry.space_group_name_H-M   'P 1'
#
loop_
_entity.id
_entity.type
_entity.pdbx_description
1 polymer ?
#
loop_
_entity_poly.entity_id
_entity_poly.type
_entity_poly.pdbx_seq_one_letter_code
_entity_poly.pdbx_strand_id
1 'polypeptide(L)'
;WMFALSEFDIRYQPAKAVKGQALADLIADRISTDVAALFIRPWAMFFDGSACDDGCGVGILLVSPRGATYSFSIRVTTPCTNNLVEYEAVRKGMELLLEAGAEAVEIFGDSKLVISQLTEEYRCESEALFPIWMQCRELMSQFRYINFHWIRRTLNNEANDLAQMASGYKETADGVDVEIQFLEPG
;
A
#
# COMPACT_ATOMS: atom_id res chain seq x y z
N TRP A 1 -0.19 11.02 17.67
CA TRP A 1 0.59 10.17 16.80
C TRP A 1 0.32 8.68 17.06
N MET A 2 0.56 8.19 18.27
CA MET A 2 0.26 6.81 18.66
C MET A 2 -1.25 6.52 18.75
N PHE A 3 -2.08 7.51 18.97
CA PHE A 3 -3.55 7.35 19.09
C PHE A 3 -4.24 7.11 17.74
N ALA A 4 -3.76 7.67 16.64
CA ALA A 4 -4.34 7.47 15.31
C ALA A 4 -4.16 6.05 14.78
N LEU A 5 -3.11 5.35 15.21
CA LEU A 5 -2.81 3.97 14.83
C LEU A 5 -3.45 2.93 15.76
N SER A 6 -4.07 3.36 16.88
CA SER A 6 -4.72 2.45 17.85
C SER A 6 -6.05 1.85 17.36
N GLU A 7 -6.60 2.38 16.26
CA GLU A 7 -7.79 1.83 15.60
C GLU A 7 -7.48 0.65 14.67
N PHE A 8 -6.18 0.38 14.43
CA PHE A 8 -5.74 -0.73 13.59
C PHE A 8 -4.99 -1.76 14.44
N ASP A 9 -5.23 -3.05 14.19
CA ASP A 9 -4.39 -4.11 14.78
C ASP A 9 -3.04 -4.13 14.04
N ILE A 10 -2.14 -3.23 14.47
CA ILE A 10 -0.82 -3.08 13.89
C ILE A 10 0.10 -4.15 14.45
N ARG A 11 0.45 -5.13 13.64
CA ARG A 11 1.47 -6.10 13.98
C ARG A 11 2.84 -5.61 13.54
N TYR A 12 3.66 -5.24 14.52
CA TYR A 12 5.09 -5.06 14.28
C TYR A 12 5.73 -6.42 14.04
N GLN A 13 6.13 -6.68 12.81
CA GLN A 13 7.01 -7.80 12.49
C GLN A 13 8.42 -7.24 12.25
N PRO A 14 9.40 -7.57 13.10
CA PRO A 14 10.79 -7.25 12.78
C PRO A 14 11.16 -7.99 11.50
N ALA A 15 11.69 -7.26 10.51
CA ALA A 15 12.11 -7.83 9.25
C ALA A 15 13.08 -8.99 9.48
N LYS A 16 12.74 -10.19 9.02
CA LYS A 16 13.71 -11.28 8.96
C LYS A 16 14.86 -10.84 8.05
N ALA A 17 16.07 -10.87 8.55
CA ALA A 17 17.26 -10.24 7.98
C ALA A 17 17.51 -10.48 6.48
N VAL A 18 17.03 -11.60 5.91
CA VAL A 18 17.24 -11.94 4.49
C VAL A 18 16.25 -11.24 3.54
N LYS A 19 14.98 -11.06 3.95
CA LYS A 19 13.99 -10.34 3.14
C LYS A 19 14.13 -8.83 3.23
N GLY A 20 14.53 -8.31 4.38
CA GLY A 20 14.79 -6.88 4.59
C GLY A 20 15.96 -6.36 3.75
N GLN A 21 16.99 -7.19 3.48
CA GLN A 21 18.12 -6.79 2.65
C GLN A 21 17.73 -6.66 1.18
N ALA A 22 16.98 -7.60 0.61
CA ALA A 22 16.50 -7.54 -0.77
C ALA A 22 15.57 -6.34 -0.98
N LEU A 23 14.72 -6.02 0.00
CA LEU A 23 13.83 -4.87 -0.01
C LEU A 23 14.61 -3.55 0.12
N ALA A 24 15.59 -3.50 1.02
CA ALA A 24 16.47 -2.35 1.19
C ALA A 24 17.31 -2.10 -0.07
N ASP A 25 17.83 -3.14 -0.72
CA ASP A 25 18.57 -3.06 -1.96
C ASP A 25 17.69 -2.55 -3.11
N LEU A 26 16.44 -3.04 -3.21
CA LEU A 26 15.48 -2.57 -4.20
C LEU A 26 15.17 -1.07 -4.02
N ILE A 27 15.02 -0.62 -2.78
CA ILE A 27 14.79 0.78 -2.44
C ILE A 27 16.03 1.62 -2.78
N ALA A 28 17.23 1.16 -2.39
CA ALA A 28 18.49 1.85 -2.64
C ALA A 28 18.75 2.05 -4.14
N ASP A 29 18.48 1.04 -4.97
CA ASP A 29 18.69 1.09 -6.42
C ASP A 29 17.71 2.03 -7.14
N ARG A 30 16.58 2.34 -6.51
CA ARG A 30 15.50 3.12 -7.13
C ARG A 30 15.31 4.52 -6.56
N ILE A 31 15.91 4.83 -5.43
CA ILE A 31 15.90 6.18 -4.89
C ILE A 31 16.75 7.07 -5.80
N SER A 32 16.10 8.01 -6.45
CA SER A 32 16.80 9.04 -7.23
C SER A 32 17.77 9.82 -6.32
N THR A 33 18.95 10.08 -6.84
CA THR A 33 20.00 10.84 -6.15
C THR A 33 19.55 12.26 -5.75
N ASP A 34 18.51 12.77 -6.41
CA ASP A 34 17.94 14.10 -6.14
C ASP A 34 17.23 14.17 -4.78
N VAL A 35 16.69 13.07 -4.27
CA VAL A 35 16.04 13.02 -2.96
C VAL A 35 17.07 13.07 -1.82
N ALA A 36 18.24 12.53 -2.04
CA ALA A 36 19.35 12.61 -1.07
C ALA A 36 19.79 14.08 -0.84
N ALA A 37 19.62 14.94 -1.82
CA ALA A 37 19.91 16.37 -1.71
C ALA A 37 18.95 17.12 -0.80
N LEU A 38 17.77 16.56 -0.51
CA LEU A 38 16.74 17.18 0.34
C LEU A 38 16.82 16.75 1.80
N PHE A 39 17.76 15.89 2.18
CA PHE A 39 17.95 15.36 3.55
C PHE A 39 16.71 14.61 4.11
N ILE A 40 15.69 14.35 3.29
CA ILE A 40 14.48 13.61 3.67
C ILE A 40 14.64 12.19 3.16
N ARG A 41 14.75 11.23 4.08
CA ARG A 41 14.67 9.81 3.71
C ARG A 41 13.20 9.46 3.50
N PRO A 42 12.80 8.95 2.32
CA PRO A 42 11.42 8.59 2.06
C PRO A 42 11.02 7.33 2.82
N TRP A 43 9.73 7.24 3.10
CA TRP A 43 9.08 5.96 3.37
C TRP A 43 8.99 5.15 2.09
N ALA A 44 8.96 3.83 2.21
CA ALA A 44 8.56 2.96 1.11
C ALA A 44 7.22 2.31 1.43
N MET A 45 6.36 2.22 0.43
CA MET A 45 5.07 1.54 0.51
C MET A 45 4.97 0.50 -0.61
N PHE A 46 4.58 -0.72 -0.24
CA PHE A 46 4.22 -1.78 -1.17
C PHE A 46 2.74 -2.07 -1.01
N PHE A 47 2.01 -2.19 -2.13
CA PHE A 47 0.58 -2.44 -2.11
C PHE A 47 0.18 -3.53 -3.09
N ASP A 48 -0.89 -4.22 -2.78
CA ASP A 48 -1.58 -5.16 -3.66
C ASP A 48 -3.06 -5.25 -3.28
N GLY A 49 -3.90 -5.60 -4.24
CA GLY A 49 -5.31 -5.87 -4.06
C GLY A 49 -5.67 -7.26 -4.55
N SER A 50 -6.49 -7.97 -3.81
CA SER A 50 -6.99 -9.30 -4.18
C SER A 50 -8.52 -9.29 -4.16
N ALA A 51 -9.14 -9.62 -5.29
CA ALA A 51 -10.57 -9.82 -5.40
C ALA A 51 -10.86 -11.30 -5.67
N CYS A 52 -11.74 -11.90 -4.88
CA CYS A 52 -12.24 -13.26 -5.06
C CYS A 52 -13.74 -13.30 -4.75
N ASP A 53 -14.37 -14.44 -5.01
CA ASP A 53 -15.83 -14.62 -4.79
C ASP A 53 -16.22 -14.43 -3.32
N ASP A 54 -15.33 -14.72 -2.39
CA ASP A 54 -15.55 -14.60 -0.94
C ASP A 54 -15.31 -13.20 -0.37
N GLY A 55 -14.74 -12.30 -1.16
CA GLY A 55 -14.47 -10.92 -0.74
C GLY A 55 -13.25 -10.31 -1.38
N CYS A 56 -13.00 -9.06 -1.02
CA CYS A 56 -11.84 -8.31 -1.49
C CYS A 56 -10.89 -8.03 -0.33
N GLY A 57 -9.60 -8.07 -0.60
CA GLY A 57 -8.56 -7.82 0.38
C GLY A 57 -7.50 -6.87 -0.11
N VAL A 58 -7.01 -6.04 0.78
CA VAL A 58 -5.93 -5.08 0.57
C VAL A 58 -4.73 -5.49 1.40
N GLY A 59 -3.58 -5.55 0.78
CA GLY A 59 -2.29 -5.77 1.42
C GLY A 59 -1.40 -4.54 1.29
N ILE A 60 -0.87 -4.07 2.41
CA ILE A 60 0.02 -2.92 2.47
C ILE A 60 1.21 -3.25 3.36
N LEU A 61 2.41 -2.97 2.86
CA LEU A 61 3.64 -3.00 3.62
C LEU A 61 4.26 -1.62 3.62
N LEU A 62 4.46 -1.02 4.78
CA LEU A 62 5.16 0.24 4.96
C LEU A 62 6.55 -0.01 5.53
N VAL A 63 7.53 0.66 4.99
CA VAL A 63 8.91 0.66 5.52
C VAL A 63 9.28 2.09 5.89
N SER A 64 9.55 2.32 7.17
CA SER A 64 9.95 3.66 7.64
C SER A 64 11.37 4.00 7.20
N PRO A 65 11.76 5.29 7.22
CA PRO A 65 13.12 5.72 6.92
C PRO A 65 14.20 5.08 7.82
N ARG A 66 13.80 4.53 8.95
CA ARG A 66 14.67 3.83 9.91
C ARG A 66 14.68 2.30 9.70
N GLY A 67 13.95 1.81 8.69
CA GLY A 67 13.86 0.39 8.37
C GLY A 67 12.83 -0.40 9.19
N ALA A 68 12.00 0.25 10.01
CA ALA A 68 10.88 -0.41 10.66
C ALA A 68 9.80 -0.75 9.63
N THR A 69 9.24 -1.95 9.71
CA THR A 69 8.20 -2.46 8.80
C THR A 69 6.87 -2.57 9.50
N TYR A 70 5.80 -2.19 8.80
CA TYR A 70 4.41 -2.26 9.26
C TYR A 70 3.59 -2.92 8.17
N SER A 71 2.94 -4.03 8.51
CA SER A 71 2.14 -4.84 7.57
C SER A 71 0.65 -4.70 7.90
N PHE A 72 -0.17 -4.47 6.87
CA PHE A 72 -1.62 -4.34 6.99
C PHE A 72 -2.29 -5.32 6.03
N SER A 73 -3.24 -6.08 6.56
CA SER A 73 -4.12 -6.95 5.80
C SER A 73 -5.55 -6.51 6.09
N ILE A 74 -6.22 -5.91 5.11
CA ILE A 74 -7.49 -5.22 5.30
C ILE A 74 -8.55 -5.86 4.41
N ARG A 75 -9.64 -6.37 5.01
CA ARG A 75 -10.78 -6.87 4.25
C ARG A 75 -11.66 -5.71 3.79
N VAL A 76 -12.04 -5.74 2.52
CA VAL A 76 -13.01 -4.82 1.92
C VAL A 76 -14.34 -5.53 1.80
N THR A 77 -15.39 -4.99 2.44
CA THR A 77 -16.71 -5.62 2.54
C THR A 77 -17.59 -5.38 1.32
N THR A 78 -17.26 -4.37 0.50
CA THR A 78 -18.00 -4.08 -0.73
C THR A 78 -17.46 -4.92 -1.88
N PRO A 79 -18.34 -5.50 -2.73
CA PRO A 79 -17.87 -6.17 -3.95
C PRO A 79 -17.05 -5.23 -4.81
N CYS A 80 -15.88 -5.65 -5.24
CA CYS A 80 -15.01 -4.83 -6.05
C CYS A 80 -14.31 -5.65 -7.14
N THR A 81 -13.97 -4.98 -8.22
CA THR A 81 -13.13 -5.53 -9.27
C THR A 81 -11.66 -5.52 -8.85
N ASN A 82 -10.81 -6.31 -9.52
CA ASN A 82 -9.37 -6.29 -9.27
C ASN A 82 -8.78 -4.87 -9.33
N ASN A 83 -9.16 -4.09 -10.35
CA ASN A 83 -8.64 -2.72 -10.48
C ASN A 83 -9.11 -1.81 -9.35
N LEU A 84 -10.35 -1.96 -8.89
CA LEU A 84 -10.89 -1.15 -7.79
C LEU A 84 -10.19 -1.47 -6.48
N VAL A 85 -9.96 -2.75 -6.17
CA VAL A 85 -9.27 -3.15 -4.93
C VAL A 85 -7.79 -2.75 -4.93
N GLU A 86 -7.15 -2.72 -6.10
CA GLU A 86 -5.79 -2.17 -6.25
C GLU A 86 -5.74 -0.68 -5.93
N TYR A 87 -6.72 0.10 -6.43
CA TYR A 87 -6.85 1.51 -6.06
C TYR A 87 -7.13 1.72 -4.57
N GLU A 88 -7.98 0.87 -3.98
CA GLU A 88 -8.23 0.89 -2.53
C GLU A 88 -6.95 0.64 -1.73
N ALA A 89 -6.09 -0.26 -2.19
CA ALA A 89 -4.81 -0.52 -1.55
C ALA A 89 -3.90 0.72 -1.55
N VAL A 90 -3.77 1.40 -2.69
CA VAL A 90 -3.00 2.65 -2.79
C VAL A 90 -3.59 3.75 -1.91
N ARG A 91 -4.91 3.94 -1.97
CA ARG A 91 -5.61 4.97 -1.20
C ARG A 91 -5.40 4.77 0.30
N LYS A 92 -5.65 3.56 0.80
CA LYS A 92 -5.47 3.22 2.22
C LYS A 92 -4.02 3.34 2.66
N GLY A 93 -3.09 2.90 1.84
CA GLY A 93 -1.67 3.03 2.14
C GLY A 93 -1.22 4.48 2.25
N MET A 94 -1.68 5.36 1.37
CA MET A 94 -1.38 6.79 1.44
C MET A 94 -2.02 7.45 2.67
N GLU A 95 -3.25 7.09 3.04
CA GLU A 95 -3.88 7.55 4.28
C GLU A 95 -3.05 7.17 5.51
N LEU A 96 -2.62 5.90 5.61
CA LEU A 96 -1.77 5.43 6.71
C LEU A 96 -0.42 6.17 6.77
N LEU A 97 0.19 6.44 5.63
CA LEU A 97 1.44 7.21 5.55
C LEU A 97 1.27 8.65 6.05
N LEU A 98 0.18 9.31 5.65
CA LEU A 98 -0.13 10.67 6.11
C LEU A 98 -0.40 10.71 7.62
N GLU A 99 -1.12 9.73 8.16
CA GLU A 99 -1.33 9.58 9.60
C GLU A 99 -0.03 9.34 10.35
N ALA A 100 0.91 8.60 9.75
CA ALA A 100 2.26 8.40 10.30
C ALA A 100 3.16 9.64 10.19
N GLY A 101 2.69 10.73 9.55
CA GLY A 101 3.45 11.95 9.36
C GLY A 101 4.51 11.86 8.26
N ALA A 102 4.36 10.93 7.31
CA ALA A 102 5.26 10.81 6.17
C ALA A 102 5.11 12.02 5.24
N GLU A 103 6.23 12.68 4.94
CA GLU A 103 6.27 13.79 3.98
C GLU A 103 6.78 13.34 2.60
N ALA A 104 7.60 12.30 2.57
CA ALA A 104 8.20 11.74 1.37
C ALA A 104 7.97 10.24 1.31
N VAL A 105 7.56 9.73 0.14
CA VAL A 105 7.26 8.31 -0.05
C VAL A 105 7.61 7.81 -1.46
N GLU A 106 8.15 6.61 -1.53
CA GLU A 106 8.31 5.80 -2.74
C GLU A 106 7.27 4.67 -2.70
N ILE A 107 6.41 4.58 -3.69
CA ILE A 107 5.31 3.62 -3.76
C ILE A 107 5.60 2.56 -4.83
N PHE A 108 5.47 1.30 -4.45
CA PHE A 108 5.75 0.13 -5.27
C PHE A 108 4.52 -0.76 -5.40
N GLY A 109 4.21 -1.19 -6.60
CA GLY A 109 3.12 -2.13 -6.86
C GLY A 109 3.27 -2.83 -8.20
N ASP A 110 2.53 -3.91 -8.40
CA ASP A 110 2.54 -4.69 -9.62
C ASP A 110 1.34 -4.42 -10.54
N SER A 111 0.43 -3.54 -10.14
CA SER A 111 -0.66 -3.06 -10.99
C SER A 111 -0.19 -1.97 -11.94
N LYS A 112 0.14 -2.37 -13.18
CA LYS A 112 0.58 -1.43 -14.21
C LYS A 112 -0.48 -0.38 -14.51
N LEU A 113 -1.76 -0.77 -14.53
CA LEU A 113 -2.86 0.14 -14.79
C LEU A 113 -2.92 1.25 -13.75
N VAL A 114 -2.95 0.90 -12.47
CA VAL A 114 -3.06 1.87 -11.37
C VAL A 114 -1.87 2.82 -11.37
N ILE A 115 -0.66 2.28 -11.47
CA ILE A 115 0.56 3.10 -11.47
C ILE A 115 0.58 4.04 -12.69
N SER A 116 0.31 3.54 -13.89
CA SER A 116 0.33 4.38 -15.09
C SER A 116 -0.77 5.44 -15.09
N GLN A 117 -1.92 5.18 -14.48
CA GLN A 117 -2.98 6.19 -14.33
C GLN A 117 -2.63 7.24 -13.27
N LEU A 118 -2.01 6.86 -12.16
CA LEU A 118 -1.61 7.80 -11.12
C LEU A 118 -0.41 8.67 -11.53
N THR A 119 0.48 8.14 -12.35
CA THR A 119 1.60 8.89 -12.96
C THR A 119 1.20 9.67 -14.22
N GLU A 120 -0.07 9.61 -14.62
CA GLU A 120 -0.63 10.28 -15.81
C GLU A 120 -0.05 9.80 -17.16
N GLU A 121 0.65 8.66 -17.18
CA GLU A 121 1.03 7.99 -18.43
C GLU A 121 -0.21 7.50 -19.20
N TYR A 122 -1.25 7.05 -18.45
CA TYR A 122 -2.55 6.64 -18.98
C TYR A 122 -3.66 7.51 -18.38
N ARG A 123 -4.69 7.77 -19.18
CA ARG A 123 -5.90 8.45 -18.70
C ARG A 123 -6.80 7.47 -17.95
N CYS A 124 -7.46 7.95 -16.91
CA CYS A 124 -8.52 7.20 -16.24
C CYS A 124 -9.85 7.48 -16.94
N GLU A 125 -10.21 6.62 -17.89
CA GLU A 125 -11.46 6.75 -18.69
C GLU A 125 -12.63 5.97 -18.08
N SER A 126 -12.36 5.10 -17.10
CA SER A 126 -13.38 4.30 -16.44
C SER A 126 -14.20 5.13 -15.46
N GLU A 127 -15.50 5.24 -15.71
CA GLU A 127 -16.44 5.93 -14.80
C GLU A 127 -16.43 5.30 -13.41
N ALA A 128 -16.24 3.98 -13.31
CA ALA A 128 -16.18 3.26 -12.03
C ALA A 128 -14.90 3.53 -11.23
N LEU A 129 -13.78 3.78 -11.90
CA LEU A 129 -12.49 4.04 -11.25
C LEU A 129 -12.23 5.53 -11.03
N PHE A 130 -12.90 6.41 -11.76
CA PHE A 130 -12.67 7.85 -11.71
C PHE A 130 -12.80 8.44 -10.30
N PRO A 131 -13.82 8.11 -9.50
CA PRO A 131 -13.96 8.65 -8.15
C PRO A 131 -12.78 8.30 -7.24
N ILE A 132 -12.33 7.06 -7.24
CA ILE A 132 -11.19 6.63 -6.41
C ILE A 132 -9.85 7.15 -6.94
N TRP A 133 -9.71 7.27 -8.26
CA TRP A 133 -8.56 7.93 -8.88
C TRP A 133 -8.45 9.38 -8.41
N MET A 134 -9.56 10.13 -8.39
CA MET A 134 -9.59 11.51 -7.87
C MET A 134 -9.19 11.59 -6.40
N GLN A 135 -9.68 10.69 -5.56
CA GLN A 135 -9.29 10.62 -4.15
C GLN A 135 -7.79 10.35 -3.99
N CYS A 136 -7.25 9.42 -4.76
CA CYS A 136 -5.80 9.16 -4.76
C CYS A 136 -5.00 10.40 -5.19
N ARG A 137 -5.44 11.12 -6.21
CA ARG A 137 -4.79 12.36 -6.68
C ARG A 137 -4.80 13.45 -5.59
N GLU A 138 -5.89 13.57 -4.85
CA GLU A 138 -5.98 14.51 -3.72
C GLU A 138 -5.02 14.13 -2.59
N LEU A 139 -4.96 12.85 -2.22
CA LEU A 139 -4.00 12.36 -1.22
C LEU A 139 -2.54 12.56 -1.66
N MET A 140 -2.24 12.31 -2.94
CA MET A 140 -0.90 12.54 -3.49
C MET A 140 -0.43 13.99 -3.31
N SER A 141 -1.34 14.96 -3.43
CA SER A 141 -1.03 16.38 -3.29
C SER A 141 -0.61 16.79 -1.87
N GLN A 142 -0.90 15.97 -0.87
CA GLN A 142 -0.56 16.21 0.54
C GLN A 142 0.88 15.79 0.88
N PHE A 143 1.54 15.01 0.03
CA PHE A 143 2.94 14.66 0.20
C PHE A 143 3.85 15.72 -0.40
N ARG A 144 4.94 16.00 0.27
CA ARG A 144 6.00 16.87 -0.27
C ARG A 144 6.75 16.22 -1.43
N TYR A 145 6.91 14.90 -1.35
CA TYR A 145 7.51 14.07 -2.38
C TYR A 145 6.77 12.73 -2.45
N ILE A 146 6.34 12.36 -3.64
CA ILE A 146 5.73 11.06 -3.91
C ILE A 146 6.15 10.57 -5.29
N ASN A 147 6.55 9.32 -5.37
CA ASN A 147 6.91 8.68 -6.63
C ASN A 147 6.36 7.25 -6.68
N PHE A 148 6.04 6.78 -7.87
CA PHE A 148 5.45 5.47 -8.10
C PHE A 148 6.37 4.61 -8.96
N HIS A 149 6.48 3.33 -8.61
CA HIS A 149 7.30 2.35 -9.30
C HIS A 149 6.48 1.09 -9.57
N TRP A 150 6.40 0.72 -10.85
CA TRP A 150 5.92 -0.60 -11.18
C TRP A 150 7.02 -1.63 -10.90
N ILE A 151 6.65 -2.70 -10.20
CA ILE A 151 7.53 -3.83 -9.92
C ILE A 151 6.88 -5.14 -10.38
N ARG A 152 7.69 -6.15 -10.62
CA ARG A 152 7.16 -7.49 -10.94
C ARG A 152 6.48 -8.08 -9.70
N ARG A 153 5.43 -8.86 -9.92
CA ARG A 153 4.69 -9.54 -8.85
C ARG A 153 5.58 -10.36 -7.91
N THR A 154 6.62 -10.99 -8.43
CA THR A 154 7.60 -11.75 -7.64
C THR A 154 8.35 -10.89 -6.61
N LEU A 155 8.43 -9.58 -6.80
CA LEU A 155 9.01 -8.62 -5.87
C LEU A 155 7.96 -8.00 -4.92
N ASN A 156 6.67 -8.23 -5.19
CA ASN A 156 5.54 -7.71 -4.41
C ASN A 156 4.84 -8.81 -3.58
N ASN A 157 5.52 -9.92 -3.32
CA ASN A 157 4.93 -11.11 -2.69
C ASN A 157 4.34 -10.84 -1.31
N GLU A 158 4.97 -10.00 -0.49
CA GLU A 158 4.52 -9.73 0.87
C GLU A 158 3.19 -8.97 0.86
N ALA A 159 3.06 -7.92 0.04
CA ALA A 159 1.78 -7.21 -0.12
C ALA A 159 0.70 -8.12 -0.73
N ASN A 160 1.06 -8.94 -1.72
CA ASN A 160 0.15 -9.91 -2.32
C ASN A 160 -0.35 -10.94 -1.29
N ASP A 161 0.52 -11.48 -0.45
CA ASP A 161 0.12 -12.44 0.57
C ASP A 161 -0.84 -11.81 1.60
N LEU A 162 -0.59 -10.57 2.01
CA LEU A 162 -1.48 -9.81 2.90
C LEU A 162 -2.86 -9.58 2.27
N ALA A 163 -2.91 -9.21 0.99
CA ALA A 163 -4.16 -8.99 0.26
C ALA A 163 -4.96 -10.29 0.11
N GLN A 164 -4.29 -11.40 -0.22
CA GLN A 164 -4.92 -12.71 -0.34
C GLN A 164 -5.46 -13.23 1.00
N MET A 165 -4.76 -13.00 2.10
CA MET A 165 -5.25 -13.32 3.44
C MET A 165 -6.53 -12.54 3.76
N ALA A 166 -6.55 -11.24 3.49
CA ALA A 166 -7.72 -10.39 3.75
C ALA A 166 -8.92 -10.74 2.87
N SER A 167 -8.71 -11.16 1.63
CA SER A 167 -9.81 -11.56 0.73
C SER A 167 -10.43 -12.93 1.08
N GLY A 168 -9.78 -13.71 1.96
CA GLY A 168 -10.17 -15.09 2.27
C GLY A 168 -9.63 -16.15 1.31
N TYR A 169 -8.77 -15.75 0.36
CA TYR A 169 -8.16 -16.70 -0.59
C TYR A 169 -7.10 -17.60 0.06
N LYS A 170 -6.39 -17.08 1.08
CA LYS A 170 -5.44 -17.84 1.89
C LYS A 170 -5.86 -17.86 3.35
N GLU A 171 -5.87 -19.04 3.97
CA GLU A 171 -6.02 -19.15 5.40
C GLU A 171 -4.78 -18.58 6.11
N THR A 172 -5.00 -17.90 7.22
CA THR A 172 -3.90 -17.44 8.08
C THR A 172 -3.25 -18.66 8.74
N ALA A 173 -1.95 -18.81 8.62
CA ALA A 173 -1.21 -19.91 9.26
C ALA A 173 -1.34 -19.95 10.78
N ASP A 174 -1.81 -18.87 11.41
CA ASP A 174 -1.92 -18.69 12.86
C ASP A 174 -3.34 -18.42 13.39
N GLY A 175 -4.39 -18.63 12.58
CA GLY A 175 -5.79 -18.63 13.06
C GLY A 175 -6.28 -17.32 13.68
N VAL A 176 -5.70 -16.18 13.32
CA VAL A 176 -6.14 -14.87 13.81
C VAL A 176 -6.82 -14.12 12.66
N ASP A 177 -8.14 -14.17 12.66
CA ASP A 177 -8.97 -13.31 11.80
C ASP A 177 -8.89 -11.88 12.32
N VAL A 178 -8.23 -11.01 11.56
CA VAL A 178 -8.29 -9.57 11.80
C VAL A 178 -9.39 -9.01 10.90
N GLU A 179 -10.60 -8.96 11.42
CA GLU A 179 -11.73 -8.31 10.78
C GLU A 179 -11.71 -6.82 11.15
N ILE A 180 -11.20 -5.98 10.25
CA ILE A 180 -11.35 -4.53 10.38
C ILE A 180 -12.68 -4.15 9.74
N GLN A 181 -13.69 -3.90 10.56
CA GLN A 181 -14.96 -3.34 10.11
C GLN A 181 -14.75 -1.86 9.81
N PHE A 182 -14.88 -1.48 8.55
CA PHE A 182 -14.99 -0.07 8.19
C PHE A 182 -16.38 0.41 8.59
N LEU A 183 -16.46 1.31 9.58
CA LEU A 183 -17.64 2.13 9.78
C LEU A 183 -17.68 3.14 8.63
N GLU A 184 -18.70 3.04 7.79
CA GLU A 184 -19.00 4.08 6.81
C GLU A 184 -19.15 5.42 7.55
N PRO A 185 -18.53 6.51 7.05
CA PRO A 185 -18.83 7.83 7.59
C PRO A 185 -20.31 8.13 7.30
N GLY A 186 -21.07 8.28 8.35
CA GLY A 186 -22.46 8.67 8.28
C GLY A 186 -22.67 10.07 7.70
#